data_b9cd0485e23a81ce01b2bb6b86ae9680
#
_entry.id   b9cd0485e23a81ce01b2bb6b86ae9680
#
_cell.length_a   1.000
_cell.length_b   1.000
_cell.length_c   1.000
_cell.angle_alpha   90.00
_cell.angle_beta   90.00
_cell.angle_gamma   90.00
#
_symmetry.space_group_name_H-M   'P 1'
#
loop_
_entity.id
_entity.type
_entity.pdbx_description
1 polymer ?
#
loop_
_entity_poly.entity_id
_entity_poly.type
_entity_poly.pdbx_seq_one_letter_code
_entity_poly.pdbx_strand_id
1 'polypeptide(L)'
;KKNSIWSVGKASVKEIDKINILQASLLAMKRAIKKLKKKPSHILIDGNKIPDLKNYNLKAIIKGDQKIASISAASIVAKVARDKFITTLAKKNIGYSWDQNFGYGTKQHLKAIKKIGINKHHRKTFSPISKFKIHNI
;
A
#
# COMPACT_ATOMS: atom_id res chain seq x y z
N LYS A 1 -1.11 -2.27 21.12
CA LYS A 1 -1.45 -3.54 20.42
C LYS A 1 -2.18 -4.57 21.31
N LYS A 2 -1.96 -4.58 22.62
CA LYS A 2 -2.56 -5.60 23.52
C LYS A 2 -4.09 -5.50 23.63
N ASN A 3 -4.68 -4.32 23.48
CA ASN A 3 -6.11 -4.06 23.72
C ASN A 3 -6.89 -3.67 22.44
N SER A 4 -6.34 -3.90 21.26
CA SER A 4 -7.02 -3.60 19.99
C SER A 4 -6.99 -4.79 19.04
N ILE A 5 -8.09 -4.98 18.31
CA ILE A 5 -8.18 -5.93 17.20
C ILE A 5 -7.79 -5.19 15.94
N TRP A 6 -6.81 -5.71 15.23
CA TRP A 6 -6.33 -5.12 13.98
C TRP A 6 -6.02 -6.19 12.94
N SER A 7 -6.00 -5.80 11.69
CA SER A 7 -5.63 -6.64 10.56
C SER A 7 -5.01 -5.80 9.45
N VAL A 8 -4.33 -6.45 8.52
CA VAL A 8 -3.71 -5.80 7.36
C VAL A 8 -4.18 -6.49 6.08
N GLY A 9 -4.68 -5.70 5.14
CA GLY A 9 -4.96 -6.09 3.78
C GLY A 9 -3.86 -5.59 2.84
N LYS A 10 -3.62 -6.31 1.75
CA LYS A 10 -2.63 -5.96 0.74
C LYS A 10 -3.24 -6.07 -0.66
N ALA A 11 -2.80 -5.22 -1.58
CA ALA A 11 -2.96 -5.37 -3.01
C ALA A 11 -1.58 -5.54 -3.65
N SER A 12 -1.45 -6.43 -4.61
CA SER A 12 -0.22 -6.71 -5.32
C SER A 12 0.07 -5.65 -6.38
N VAL A 13 1.33 -5.59 -6.84
CA VAL A 13 1.73 -4.73 -7.97
C VAL A 13 0.90 -5.03 -9.21
N LYS A 14 0.65 -6.31 -9.52
CA LYS A 14 -0.19 -6.71 -10.66
C LYS A 14 -1.63 -6.17 -10.55
N GLU A 15 -2.20 -6.18 -9.35
CA GLU A 15 -3.52 -5.59 -9.11
C GLU A 15 -3.50 -4.07 -9.27
N ILE A 16 -2.46 -3.40 -8.73
CA ILE A 16 -2.31 -1.95 -8.88
C ILE A 16 -2.22 -1.56 -10.37
N ASP A 17 -1.42 -2.29 -11.14
CA ASP A 17 -1.26 -2.03 -12.58
C ASP A 17 -2.55 -2.31 -13.37
N LYS A 18 -3.40 -3.24 -12.89
CA LYS A 18 -4.67 -3.60 -13.54
C LYS A 18 -5.83 -2.65 -13.22
N ILE A 19 -5.97 -2.25 -11.95
CA ILE A 19 -7.16 -1.54 -11.46
C ILE A 19 -6.88 -0.12 -10.96
N ASN A 20 -5.67 0.38 -11.11
CA ASN A 20 -5.07 1.60 -10.57
C ASN A 20 -4.91 1.63 -9.04
N ILE A 21 -4.16 2.63 -8.53
CA ILE A 21 -3.80 2.74 -7.11
C ILE A 21 -5.01 3.00 -6.21
N LEU A 22 -5.98 3.79 -6.66
CA LEU A 22 -7.17 4.09 -5.88
C LEU A 22 -7.98 2.81 -5.63
N GLN A 23 -8.30 2.08 -6.68
CA GLN A 23 -9.06 0.82 -6.56
C GLN A 23 -8.29 -0.26 -5.81
N ALA A 24 -6.97 -0.33 -5.99
CA ALA A 24 -6.10 -1.24 -5.25
C ALA A 24 -6.05 -0.90 -3.75
N SER A 25 -6.07 0.39 -3.40
CA SER A 25 -6.15 0.84 -2.00
C SER A 25 -7.49 0.44 -1.37
N LEU A 26 -8.60 0.66 -2.06
CA LEU A 26 -9.92 0.23 -1.60
C LEU A 26 -10.03 -1.29 -1.46
N LEU A 27 -9.43 -2.04 -2.39
CA LEU A 27 -9.33 -3.50 -2.31
C LEU A 27 -8.53 -3.96 -1.08
N ALA A 28 -7.40 -3.30 -0.80
CA ALA A 28 -6.60 -3.59 0.39
C ALA A 28 -7.39 -3.31 1.68
N MET A 29 -8.12 -2.18 1.75
CA MET A 29 -9.02 -1.87 2.87
C MET A 29 -10.10 -2.94 3.04
N LYS A 30 -10.78 -3.33 1.95
CA LYS A 30 -11.78 -4.41 1.95
C LYS A 30 -11.22 -5.71 2.52
N ARG A 31 -10.02 -6.09 2.09
CA ARG A 31 -9.33 -7.29 2.59
C ARG A 31 -8.97 -7.18 4.08
N ALA A 32 -8.53 -6.00 4.54
CA ALA A 32 -8.26 -5.77 5.95
C ALA A 32 -9.53 -5.93 6.80
N ILE A 33 -10.63 -5.28 6.42
CA ILE A 33 -11.89 -5.32 7.13
C ILE A 33 -12.41 -6.76 7.23
N LYS A 34 -12.36 -7.53 6.13
CA LYS A 34 -12.80 -8.94 6.11
C LYS A 34 -11.95 -9.89 6.95
N LYS A 35 -10.71 -9.52 7.26
CA LYS A 35 -9.80 -10.30 8.12
C LYS A 35 -9.96 -10.04 9.61
N LEU A 36 -10.75 -9.04 10.00
CA LEU A 36 -11.00 -8.77 11.41
C LEU A 36 -11.72 -9.95 12.06
N LYS A 37 -11.28 -10.35 13.24
CA LYS A 37 -11.89 -11.45 14.00
C LYS A 37 -13.32 -11.15 14.47
N LYS A 38 -13.64 -9.86 14.63
CA LYS A 38 -14.97 -9.38 14.99
C LYS A 38 -15.44 -8.38 13.97
N LYS A 39 -16.71 -8.46 13.53
CA LYS A 39 -17.31 -7.49 12.63
C LYS A 39 -17.47 -6.15 13.36
N PRO A 40 -16.90 -5.05 12.84
CA PRO A 40 -17.08 -3.74 13.45
C PRO A 40 -18.51 -3.22 13.18
N SER A 41 -19.08 -2.48 14.12
CA SER A 41 -20.37 -1.81 13.97
C SER A 41 -20.29 -0.60 13.03
N HIS A 42 -19.17 0.13 13.08
CA HIS A 42 -18.89 1.30 12.25
C HIS A 42 -17.47 1.23 11.71
N ILE A 43 -17.27 1.71 10.49
CA ILE A 43 -15.97 1.75 9.83
C ILE A 43 -15.75 3.16 9.31
N LEU A 44 -14.66 3.78 9.76
CA LEU A 44 -14.23 5.09 9.32
C LEU A 44 -13.06 4.93 8.34
N ILE A 45 -13.19 5.53 7.17
CA ILE A 45 -12.22 5.44 6.08
C ILE A 45 -11.59 6.82 5.87
N ASP A 46 -10.27 6.89 5.81
CA ASP A 46 -9.57 8.10 5.42
C ASP A 46 -9.79 8.41 3.94
N GLY A 47 -10.08 9.70 3.65
CA GLY A 47 -10.32 10.18 2.29
C GLY A 47 -11.79 10.38 1.96
N ASN A 48 -12.11 10.35 0.66
CA ASN A 48 -13.45 10.63 0.10
C ASN A 48 -14.09 9.43 -0.63
N LYS A 49 -13.46 8.27 -0.59
CA LYS A 49 -13.95 7.03 -1.21
C LYS A 49 -14.04 5.91 -0.19
N ILE A 50 -14.99 5.00 -0.38
CA ILE A 50 -15.18 3.83 0.46
C ILE A 50 -15.08 2.56 -0.37
N PRO A 51 -14.58 1.44 0.21
CA PRO A 51 -14.58 0.15 -0.46
C PRO A 51 -16.02 -0.38 -0.61
N ASP A 52 -16.28 -1.11 -1.71
CA ASP A 52 -17.55 -1.82 -1.89
C ASP A 52 -17.65 -2.98 -0.90
N LEU A 53 -18.39 -2.77 0.17
CA LEU A 53 -18.68 -3.72 1.23
C LEU A 53 -20.16 -3.63 1.62
N LYS A 54 -20.97 -4.48 1.01
CA LYS A 54 -22.37 -4.65 1.41
C LYS A 54 -22.44 -5.12 2.87
N ASN A 55 -23.46 -4.68 3.59
CA ASN A 55 -23.71 -5.02 5.00
C ASN A 55 -22.69 -4.49 6.03
N TYR A 56 -21.97 -3.42 5.69
CA TYR A 56 -21.11 -2.70 6.61
C TYR A 56 -21.51 -1.21 6.64
N ASN A 57 -21.44 -0.61 7.83
CA ASN A 57 -21.66 0.83 7.99
C ASN A 57 -20.33 1.55 7.79
N LEU A 58 -20.15 2.16 6.62
CA LEU A 58 -18.91 2.83 6.20
C LEU A 58 -19.12 4.34 6.09
N LYS A 59 -18.16 5.12 6.58
CA LYS A 59 -18.12 6.57 6.45
C LYS A 59 -16.74 7.04 6.01
N ALA A 60 -16.67 7.78 4.90
CA ALA A 60 -15.46 8.46 4.47
C ALA A 60 -15.25 9.76 5.26
N ILE A 61 -14.01 10.05 5.64
CA ILE A 61 -13.61 11.24 6.39
C ILE A 61 -12.37 11.83 5.74
N ILE A 62 -12.52 13.01 5.15
CA ILE A 62 -11.42 13.72 4.51
C ILE A 62 -10.40 14.16 5.57
N LYS A 63 -9.14 13.79 5.37
CA LYS A 63 -8.04 13.97 6.32
C LYS A 63 -8.36 13.32 7.68
N GLY A 64 -8.92 12.12 7.63
CA GLY A 64 -9.36 11.39 8.82
C GLY A 64 -8.21 11.00 9.72
N ASP A 65 -7.04 10.73 9.16
CA ASP A 65 -5.79 10.45 9.88
C ASP A 65 -5.34 11.59 10.81
N GLN A 66 -5.69 12.83 10.47
CA GLN A 66 -5.41 14.04 11.27
C GLN A 66 -6.52 14.35 12.31
N LYS A 67 -7.71 13.78 12.14
CA LYS A 67 -8.90 14.14 12.93
C LYS A 67 -9.34 13.04 13.89
N ILE A 68 -9.06 11.78 13.58
CA ILE A 68 -9.61 10.62 14.28
C ILE A 68 -8.50 9.64 14.66
N ALA A 69 -8.32 9.44 15.96
CA ALA A 69 -7.25 8.62 16.51
C ALA A 69 -7.23 7.17 15.98
N SER A 70 -8.40 6.55 15.77
CA SER A 70 -8.46 5.19 15.22
C SER A 70 -8.01 5.11 13.76
N ILE A 71 -8.28 6.14 12.94
CA ILE A 71 -7.78 6.23 11.57
C ILE A 71 -6.27 6.46 11.58
N SER A 72 -5.77 7.38 12.41
CA SER A 72 -4.34 7.62 12.58
C SER A 72 -3.60 6.34 13.01
N ALA A 73 -4.12 5.62 14.00
CA ALA A 73 -3.54 4.36 14.44
C ALA A 73 -3.52 3.30 13.33
N ALA A 74 -4.58 3.18 12.54
CA ALA A 74 -4.66 2.26 11.41
C ALA A 74 -3.63 2.61 10.33
N SER A 75 -3.44 3.90 10.02
CA SER A 75 -2.45 4.35 9.05
C SER A 75 -1.02 4.02 9.47
N ILE A 76 -0.70 4.16 10.76
CA ILE A 76 0.61 3.77 11.33
C ILE A 76 0.82 2.26 11.20
N VAL A 77 -0.18 1.44 11.54
CA VAL A 77 -0.10 -0.02 11.40
C VAL A 77 0.13 -0.42 9.94
N ALA A 78 -0.61 0.18 9.02
CA ALA A 78 -0.46 -0.08 7.59
C ALA A 78 0.94 0.31 7.08
N LYS A 79 1.45 1.49 7.47
CA LYS A 79 2.79 1.96 7.11
C LYS A 79 3.87 1.00 7.62
N VAL A 80 3.84 0.65 8.90
CA VAL A 80 4.83 -0.28 9.49
C VAL A 80 4.80 -1.64 8.81
N ALA A 81 3.60 -2.16 8.51
CA ALA A 81 3.46 -3.43 7.80
C ALA A 81 4.03 -3.36 6.38
N ARG A 82 3.82 -2.24 5.67
CA ARG A 82 4.38 -2.00 4.35
C ARG A 82 5.91 -1.91 4.39
N ASP A 83 6.45 -1.12 5.29
CA ASP A 83 7.89 -0.91 5.40
C ASP A 83 8.62 -2.24 5.71
N LYS A 84 8.09 -3.05 6.63
CA LYS A 84 8.60 -4.41 6.90
C LYS A 84 8.55 -5.32 5.67
N PHE A 85 7.46 -5.25 4.89
CA PHE A 85 7.35 -6.02 3.66
C PHE A 85 8.40 -5.61 2.63
N ILE A 86 8.61 -4.30 2.41
CA ILE A 86 9.63 -3.79 1.47
C ILE A 86 11.03 -4.14 1.95
N THR A 87 11.33 -4.02 3.24
CA THR A 87 12.64 -4.44 3.80
C THR A 87 12.90 -5.93 3.56
N THR A 88 11.87 -6.77 3.67
CA THR A 88 12.00 -8.20 3.35
C THR A 88 12.27 -8.43 1.87
N LEU A 89 11.64 -7.66 0.99
CA LEU A 89 11.93 -7.71 -0.45
C LEU A 89 13.34 -7.23 -0.79
N ALA A 90 13.86 -6.23 -0.07
CA ALA A 90 15.20 -5.69 -0.26
C ALA A 90 16.28 -6.78 -0.15
N LYS A 91 16.14 -7.69 0.83
CA LYS A 91 17.05 -8.83 1.04
C LYS A 91 17.15 -9.76 -0.18
N LYS A 92 16.07 -9.86 -0.97
CA LYS A 92 15.99 -10.73 -2.16
C LYS A 92 16.23 -9.98 -3.48
N ASN A 93 16.27 -8.66 -3.43
CA ASN A 93 16.38 -7.79 -4.61
C ASN A 93 17.46 -6.72 -4.34
N ILE A 94 18.71 -7.17 -4.30
CA ILE A 94 19.86 -6.32 -4.00
C ILE A 94 20.06 -5.28 -5.10
N GLY A 95 20.52 -4.09 -4.72
CA GLY A 95 20.89 -3.01 -5.65
C GLY A 95 19.87 -1.89 -5.78
N TYR A 96 18.61 -2.06 -5.32
CA TYR A 96 17.60 -1.00 -5.33
C TYR A 96 17.58 -0.14 -4.06
N SER A 97 18.32 -0.54 -3.02
CA SER A 97 18.34 0.12 -1.70
C SER A 97 16.95 0.27 -1.07
N TRP A 98 16.10 -0.74 -1.26
CA TRP A 98 14.72 -0.72 -0.74
C TRP A 98 14.63 -0.80 0.79
N ASP A 99 15.68 -1.24 1.45
CA ASP A 99 15.85 -1.18 2.90
C ASP A 99 15.97 0.24 3.44
N GLN A 100 16.42 1.18 2.60
CA GLN A 100 16.58 2.60 2.94
C GLN A 100 15.46 3.47 2.35
N ASN A 101 15.15 3.30 1.06
CA ASN A 101 14.19 4.13 0.35
C ASN A 101 12.74 3.59 0.35
N PHE A 102 12.51 2.39 0.88
CA PHE A 102 11.20 1.74 0.95
C PHE A 102 10.40 1.73 -0.37
N GLY A 103 11.11 1.72 -1.50
CA GLY A 103 10.53 1.76 -2.83
C GLY A 103 10.02 3.13 -3.27
N TYR A 104 10.33 4.20 -2.54
CA TYR A 104 10.06 5.57 -2.98
C TYR A 104 11.04 6.00 -4.08
N GLY A 105 10.59 6.93 -4.94
CA GLY A 105 11.35 7.43 -6.09
C GLY A 105 12.49 8.39 -5.72
N THR A 106 13.35 8.02 -4.78
CA THR A 106 14.55 8.78 -4.42
C THR A 106 15.55 8.81 -5.57
N LYS A 107 16.45 9.79 -5.59
CA LYS A 107 17.54 9.87 -6.59
C LYS A 107 18.35 8.57 -6.66
N GLN A 108 18.62 7.94 -5.51
CA GLN A 108 19.33 6.67 -5.40
C GLN A 108 18.55 5.52 -6.06
N HIS A 109 17.25 5.39 -5.78
CA HIS A 109 16.39 4.37 -6.39
C HIS A 109 16.29 4.54 -7.90
N LEU A 110 16.14 5.79 -8.39
CA LEU A 110 16.10 6.08 -9.82
C LEU A 110 17.42 5.76 -10.54
N LYS A 111 18.57 6.06 -9.90
CA LYS A 111 19.89 5.63 -10.41
C LYS A 111 20.01 4.11 -10.49
N ALA A 112 19.53 3.40 -9.46
CA ALA A 112 19.52 1.94 -9.44
C ALA A 112 18.67 1.37 -10.59
N ILE A 113 17.46 1.89 -10.79
CA ILE A 113 16.58 1.48 -11.89
C ILE A 113 17.25 1.70 -13.26
N LYS A 114 17.94 2.83 -13.46
CA LYS A 114 18.69 3.09 -14.70
C LYS A 114 19.82 2.07 -14.92
N LYS A 115 20.48 1.63 -13.84
CA LYS A 115 21.63 0.72 -13.90
C LYS A 115 21.23 -0.74 -14.08
N ILE A 116 20.24 -1.21 -13.33
CA ILE A 116 19.89 -2.65 -13.25
C ILE A 116 18.48 -2.96 -13.77
N GLY A 117 17.76 -1.95 -14.28
CA GLY A 117 16.41 -2.11 -14.83
C GLY A 117 15.31 -2.16 -13.77
N ILE A 118 14.10 -2.47 -14.22
CA ILE A 118 12.94 -2.71 -13.35
C ILE A 118 12.77 -4.21 -13.10
N ASN A 119 12.11 -4.57 -12.00
CA ASN A 119 11.72 -5.95 -11.73
C ASN A 119 10.21 -6.08 -11.50
N LYS A 120 9.75 -7.29 -11.20
CA LYS A 120 8.32 -7.63 -11.00
C LYS A 120 7.64 -6.90 -9.84
N HIS A 121 8.39 -6.26 -8.94
CA HIS A 121 7.87 -5.51 -7.80
C HIS A 121 7.73 -4.01 -8.08
N HIS A 122 8.17 -3.52 -9.23
CA HIS A 122 7.93 -2.15 -9.67
C HIS A 122 6.54 -2.01 -10.29
N ARG A 123 5.84 -0.93 -9.93
CA ARG A 123 4.54 -0.56 -10.51
C ARG A 123 4.76 0.02 -11.91
N LYS A 124 4.48 -0.76 -12.94
CA LYS A 124 4.78 -0.39 -14.34
C LYS A 124 3.99 0.82 -14.84
N THR A 125 2.79 1.02 -14.30
CA THR A 125 1.92 2.14 -14.65
C THR A 125 2.27 3.45 -13.97
N PHE A 126 3.19 3.44 -13.00
CA PHE A 126 3.57 4.63 -12.23
C PHE A 126 4.76 5.37 -12.83
N SER A 127 4.65 6.72 -12.92
CA SER A 127 5.83 7.56 -13.17
C SER A 127 6.80 7.49 -11.98
N PRO A 128 8.13 7.46 -12.19
CA PRO A 128 8.78 7.52 -13.51
C PRO A 128 8.92 6.17 -14.21
N ILE A 129 8.51 5.04 -13.60
CA ILE A 129 8.69 3.70 -14.15
C ILE A 129 8.00 3.56 -15.52
N SER A 130 6.79 4.10 -15.66
CA SER A 130 6.04 4.09 -16.93
C SER A 130 6.76 4.78 -18.10
N LYS A 131 7.75 5.64 -17.80
CA LYS A 131 8.57 6.34 -18.80
C LYS A 131 9.85 5.59 -19.18
N PHE A 132 10.23 4.57 -18.41
CA PHE A 132 11.34 3.71 -18.79
C PHE A 132 10.86 2.78 -19.91
N LYS A 133 11.42 2.91 -21.12
CA LYS A 133 11.22 1.91 -22.19
C LYS A 133 11.64 0.55 -21.60
N ILE A 134 10.71 -0.38 -21.55
CA ILE A 134 11.02 -1.77 -21.23
C ILE A 134 11.80 -2.27 -22.46
N HIS A 135 13.11 -2.26 -22.38
CA HIS A 135 13.91 -3.03 -23.34
C HIS A 135 13.59 -4.49 -22.99
N ASN A 136 12.82 -5.13 -23.87
CA ASN A 136 12.54 -6.55 -23.80
C ASN A 136 13.90 -7.29 -23.74
N ILE A 137 14.09 -7.99 -22.62
CA ILE A 137 15.05 -9.09 -22.52
C ILE A 137 14.29 -10.35 -22.80
#